data_a607e50add9d1dbb4d9aa5d7d181ad5c
#
_entry.id   a607e50add9d1dbb4d9aa5d7d181ad5c
#
_cell.length_a   1.000
_cell.length_b   1.000
_cell.length_c   1.000
_cell.angle_alpha   90.00
_cell.angle_beta   90.00
_cell.angle_gamma   90.00
#
_symmetry.space_group_name_H-M   'P 1'
#
loop_
_entity.id
_entity.type
_entity.pdbx_description
1 polymer ?
#
loop_
_entity_poly.entity_id
_entity_poly.type
_entity_poly.pdbx_seq_one_letter_code
_entity_poly.pdbx_strand_id
1 'polypeptide(L)'
;AALAREMQRLKVKVQLHCEVKELLINNEKEIKGVRLANGKKMTADAVVVATGGISYPSTGSTGDGYRFARNCGHKVTELFPSLVPMEVKEWYAKELQGLSLKNIEIHITDGKKKLYDEFGEMLFTHYGVTGPVILSASSIVGKTLEKKELVLHIDLKPALTEEQLDKRLLREFEANHNKQFKNAID
;
A
#
# COMPACT_ATOMS: atom_id res chain seq x y z
N ALA A 1 -19.88 -11.64 -9.39
CA ALA A 1 -20.71 -12.70 -9.99
C ALA A 1 -20.09 -14.09 -9.92
N ALA A 2 -18.78 -14.30 -10.25
CA ALA A 2 -18.15 -15.64 -10.23
C ALA A 2 -18.07 -16.25 -8.82
N LEU A 3 -17.56 -15.52 -7.84
CA LEU A 3 -17.45 -15.97 -6.44
C LEU A 3 -18.82 -16.31 -5.83
N ALA A 4 -19.86 -15.50 -6.11
CA ALA A 4 -21.20 -15.77 -5.61
C ALA A 4 -21.76 -17.10 -6.14
N ARG A 5 -21.55 -17.40 -7.43
CA ARG A 5 -21.96 -18.68 -8.04
C ARG A 5 -21.21 -19.86 -7.39
N GLU A 6 -19.92 -19.70 -7.12
CA GLU A 6 -19.12 -20.76 -6.51
C GLU A 6 -19.55 -21.01 -5.05
N MET A 7 -19.85 -19.97 -4.28
CA MET A 7 -20.40 -20.13 -2.92
C MET A 7 -21.75 -20.88 -2.95
N GLN A 8 -22.63 -20.57 -3.93
CA GLN A 8 -23.89 -21.29 -4.10
C GLN A 8 -23.66 -22.76 -4.45
N ARG A 9 -22.74 -23.06 -5.38
CA ARG A 9 -22.37 -24.42 -5.76
C ARG A 9 -21.88 -25.24 -4.56
N LEU A 10 -21.07 -24.60 -3.70
CA LEU A 10 -20.54 -25.21 -2.48
C LEU A 10 -21.54 -25.18 -1.30
N LYS A 11 -22.77 -24.71 -1.52
CA LYS A 11 -23.82 -24.59 -0.50
C LYS A 11 -23.40 -23.77 0.72
N VAL A 12 -22.56 -22.73 0.51
CA VAL A 12 -22.17 -21.80 1.57
C VAL A 12 -23.39 -20.96 1.98
N LYS A 13 -23.70 -20.97 3.27
CA LYS A 13 -24.79 -20.14 3.83
C LYS A 13 -24.26 -18.72 4.06
N VAL A 14 -24.73 -17.76 3.29
CA VAL A 14 -24.42 -16.33 3.46
C VAL A 14 -25.50 -15.70 4.32
N GLN A 15 -25.11 -15.05 5.41
CA GLN A 15 -26.02 -14.28 6.28
C GLN A 15 -25.55 -12.81 6.26
N LEU A 16 -26.39 -11.95 5.73
CA LEU A 16 -26.18 -10.50 5.71
C LEU A 16 -26.74 -9.86 6.97
N HIS A 17 -26.28 -8.65 7.29
CA HIS A 17 -26.71 -7.88 8.47
C HIS A 17 -26.55 -8.65 9.80
N CYS A 18 -25.52 -9.49 9.86
CA CYS A 18 -25.17 -10.29 11.03
C CYS A 18 -23.83 -9.78 11.62
N GLU A 19 -23.89 -8.72 12.40
CA GLU A 19 -22.73 -8.19 13.11
C GLU A 19 -22.26 -9.18 14.16
N VAL A 20 -20.98 -9.58 14.08
CA VAL A 20 -20.34 -10.41 15.10
C VAL A 20 -19.78 -9.52 16.20
N LYS A 21 -20.23 -9.75 17.43
CA LYS A 21 -19.79 -8.99 18.61
C LYS A 21 -18.51 -9.53 19.23
N GLU A 22 -18.41 -10.86 19.31
CA GLU A 22 -17.24 -11.54 19.89
C GLU A 22 -17.08 -12.97 19.41
N LEU A 23 -15.88 -13.50 19.58
CA LEU A 23 -15.58 -14.92 19.44
C LEU A 23 -15.88 -15.63 20.77
N LEU A 24 -16.50 -16.80 20.69
CA LEU A 24 -16.78 -17.64 21.86
C LEU A 24 -15.62 -18.64 22.03
N ILE A 25 -14.94 -18.54 23.17
CA ILE A 25 -13.86 -19.45 23.56
C ILE A 25 -14.21 -20.12 24.88
N ASN A 26 -13.80 -21.38 25.06
CA ASN A 26 -13.95 -22.08 26.32
C ASN A 26 -12.77 -21.84 27.28
N ASN A 27 -12.80 -22.46 28.46
CA ASN A 27 -11.73 -22.34 29.47
C ASN A 27 -10.40 -22.93 28.99
N GLU A 28 -10.42 -23.81 28.00
CA GLU A 28 -9.24 -24.45 27.37
C GLU A 28 -8.68 -23.63 26.21
N LYS A 29 -9.24 -22.42 25.99
CA LYS A 29 -8.91 -21.49 24.88
C LYS A 29 -9.24 -22.02 23.48
N GLU A 30 -10.17 -22.95 23.38
CA GLU A 30 -10.64 -23.44 22.09
C GLU A 30 -11.84 -22.59 21.61
N ILE A 31 -11.90 -22.35 20.29
CA ILE A 31 -13.02 -21.68 19.67
C ILE A 31 -14.29 -22.55 19.73
N LYS A 32 -15.42 -21.95 20.03
CA LYS A 32 -16.75 -22.60 20.09
C LYS A 32 -17.76 -21.91 19.19
N GLY A 33 -17.39 -20.84 18.51
CA GLY A 33 -18.25 -20.11 17.60
C GLY A 33 -18.18 -18.60 17.80
N VAL A 34 -19.29 -17.93 17.52
CA VAL A 34 -19.41 -16.47 17.59
C VAL A 34 -20.69 -16.05 18.31
N ARG A 35 -20.69 -14.85 18.91
CA ARG A 35 -21.89 -14.15 19.39
C ARG A 35 -22.17 -12.96 18.50
N LEU A 36 -23.42 -12.87 18.05
CA LEU A 36 -23.89 -11.74 17.27
C LEU A 36 -24.28 -10.56 18.17
N ALA A 37 -24.38 -9.37 17.61
CA ALA A 37 -24.78 -8.15 18.33
C ALA A 37 -26.20 -8.27 18.97
N ASN A 38 -27.08 -9.04 18.36
CA ASN A 38 -28.41 -9.33 18.88
C ASN A 38 -28.43 -10.40 20.02
N GLY A 39 -27.25 -10.83 20.48
CA GLY A 39 -27.09 -11.83 21.53
C GLY A 39 -27.15 -13.29 21.09
N LYS A 40 -27.55 -13.57 19.84
CA LYS A 40 -27.60 -14.94 19.31
C LYS A 40 -26.22 -15.54 19.26
N LYS A 41 -26.07 -16.78 19.72
CA LYS A 41 -24.83 -17.57 19.58
C LYS A 41 -24.92 -18.47 18.36
N MET A 42 -23.83 -18.59 17.63
CA MET A 42 -23.67 -19.53 16.54
C MET A 42 -22.44 -20.39 16.84
N THR A 43 -22.65 -21.69 16.94
CA THR A 43 -21.56 -22.66 17.18
C THR A 43 -20.80 -22.95 15.91
N ALA A 44 -19.49 -23.15 16.03
CA ALA A 44 -18.62 -23.55 14.95
C ALA A 44 -17.37 -24.24 15.52
N ASP A 45 -16.84 -25.21 14.79
CA ASP A 45 -15.61 -25.90 15.12
C ASP A 45 -14.36 -25.06 14.80
N ALA A 46 -14.49 -24.15 13.83
CA ALA A 46 -13.48 -23.18 13.46
C ALA A 46 -14.11 -21.86 13.02
N VAL A 47 -13.37 -20.75 13.19
CA VAL A 47 -13.79 -19.41 12.75
C VAL A 47 -12.65 -18.76 12.01
N VAL A 48 -12.92 -18.30 10.78
CA VAL A 48 -11.99 -17.48 10.00
C VAL A 48 -12.39 -16.02 10.15
N VAL A 49 -11.49 -15.20 10.71
CA VAL A 49 -11.69 -13.75 10.84
C VAL A 49 -11.16 -13.07 9.60
N ALA A 50 -12.05 -12.60 8.74
CA ALA A 50 -11.72 -11.94 7.46
C ALA A 50 -12.40 -10.56 7.36
N THR A 51 -12.36 -9.79 8.46
CA THR A 51 -13.09 -8.53 8.65
C THR A 51 -12.38 -7.30 8.05
N GLY A 52 -11.25 -7.48 7.38
CA GLY A 52 -10.41 -6.39 6.91
C GLY A 52 -9.66 -5.70 8.05
N GLY A 53 -9.02 -4.58 7.74
CA GLY A 53 -8.28 -3.74 8.68
C GLY A 53 -9.07 -2.55 9.19
N ILE A 54 -8.43 -1.36 9.13
CA ILE A 54 -9.04 -0.07 9.54
C ILE A 54 -9.09 0.94 8.39
N SER A 55 -8.67 0.54 7.18
CA SER A 55 -8.81 1.37 5.98
C SER A 55 -10.25 1.30 5.47
N TYR A 56 -10.82 2.43 5.07
CA TYR A 56 -12.19 2.54 4.58
C TYR A 56 -13.26 1.99 5.55
N PRO A 57 -13.43 2.58 6.74
CA PRO A 57 -14.41 2.12 7.73
C PRO A 57 -15.83 2.06 7.19
N SER A 58 -16.18 2.90 6.20
CA SER A 58 -17.48 2.90 5.52
C SER A 58 -17.82 1.60 4.79
N THR A 59 -16.81 0.78 4.48
CA THR A 59 -16.97 -0.54 3.86
C THR A 59 -17.01 -1.69 4.87
N GLY A 60 -16.99 -1.40 6.17
CA GLY A 60 -17.01 -2.38 7.25
C GLY A 60 -15.64 -2.74 7.82
N SER A 61 -14.56 -2.11 7.35
CA SER A 61 -13.19 -2.32 7.86
C SER A 61 -12.95 -1.49 9.12
N THR A 62 -13.60 -1.85 10.21
CA THR A 62 -13.64 -1.09 11.47
C THR A 62 -12.64 -1.55 12.53
N GLY A 63 -11.76 -2.50 12.16
CA GLY A 63 -10.75 -3.05 13.08
C GLY A 63 -11.25 -4.15 14.01
N ASP A 64 -12.40 -4.72 13.75
CA ASP A 64 -12.98 -5.79 14.57
C ASP A 64 -12.06 -6.99 14.74
N GLY A 65 -11.32 -7.36 13.69
CA GLY A 65 -10.36 -8.47 13.77
C GLY A 65 -9.30 -8.26 14.84
N TYR A 66 -8.80 -7.02 14.98
CA TYR A 66 -7.82 -6.69 16.03
C TYR A 66 -8.44 -6.76 17.42
N ARG A 67 -9.70 -6.33 17.55
CA ARG A 67 -10.46 -6.44 18.80
C ARG A 67 -10.68 -7.89 19.19
N PHE A 68 -11.10 -8.74 18.24
CA PHE A 68 -11.27 -10.17 18.48
C PHE A 68 -9.95 -10.84 18.90
N ALA A 69 -8.85 -10.53 18.21
CA ALA A 69 -7.55 -11.06 18.56
C ALA A 69 -7.13 -10.70 19.99
N ARG A 70 -7.28 -9.42 20.40
CA ARG A 70 -6.97 -9.00 21.77
C ARG A 70 -7.84 -9.72 22.80
N ASN A 71 -9.14 -9.87 22.52
CA ASN A 71 -10.08 -10.55 23.43
C ASN A 71 -9.77 -12.05 23.58
N CYS A 72 -9.16 -12.65 22.56
CA CYS A 72 -8.65 -14.03 22.63
C CYS A 72 -7.25 -14.14 23.26
N GLY A 73 -6.68 -13.05 23.76
CA GLY A 73 -5.38 -13.03 24.43
C GLY A 73 -4.17 -12.87 23.50
N HIS A 74 -4.38 -12.58 22.21
CA HIS A 74 -3.28 -12.29 21.29
C HIS A 74 -2.74 -10.87 21.49
N LYS A 75 -1.43 -10.72 21.36
CA LYS A 75 -0.78 -9.42 21.29
C LYS A 75 -0.96 -8.85 19.88
N VAL A 76 -1.64 -7.73 19.77
CA VAL A 76 -1.73 -6.96 18.53
C VAL A 76 -0.66 -5.88 18.56
N THR A 77 0.27 -5.92 17.61
CA THR A 77 1.31 -4.90 17.44
C THR A 77 0.70 -3.57 17.01
N GLU A 78 1.46 -2.51 17.12
CA GLU A 78 1.09 -1.20 16.63
C GLU A 78 0.76 -1.26 15.12
N LEU A 79 -0.31 -0.56 14.72
CA LEU A 79 -0.77 -0.53 13.33
C LEU A 79 -0.13 0.66 12.63
N PHE A 80 0.42 0.43 11.45
CA PHE A 80 1.04 1.44 10.62
C PHE A 80 0.35 1.48 9.25
N PRO A 81 0.31 2.64 8.59
CA PRO A 81 -0.07 2.73 7.19
C PRO A 81 0.86 1.85 6.33
N SER A 82 0.28 1.11 5.40
CA SER A 82 1.00 0.23 4.48
C SER A 82 0.30 0.23 3.13
N LEU A 83 1.07 0.18 2.05
CA LEU A 83 0.57 0.31 0.69
C LEU A 83 -0.20 1.64 0.49
N VAL A 84 0.39 2.73 0.97
CA VAL A 84 -0.19 4.08 0.91
C VAL A 84 0.72 5.02 0.11
N PRO A 85 0.16 6.09 -0.48
CA PRO A 85 0.94 7.18 -1.05
C PRO A 85 1.84 7.84 0.01
N MET A 86 2.88 8.54 -0.44
CA MET A 86 3.79 9.30 0.42
C MET A 86 3.66 10.79 0.12
N GLU A 87 3.68 11.60 1.16
CA GLU A 87 3.79 13.06 1.04
C GLU A 87 5.23 13.45 0.69
N VAL A 88 5.36 14.51 -0.10
CA VAL A 88 6.64 15.09 -0.52
C VAL A 88 6.67 16.56 -0.13
N LYS A 89 7.79 17.03 0.40
CA LYS A 89 7.96 18.43 0.82
C LYS A 89 8.19 19.40 -0.33
N GLU A 90 8.79 18.91 -1.40
CA GLU A 90 9.13 19.68 -2.57
C GLU A 90 7.88 20.25 -3.25
N TRP A 91 7.82 21.56 -3.35
CA TRP A 91 6.68 22.31 -3.89
C TRP A 91 6.30 21.91 -5.32
N TYR A 92 7.30 21.54 -6.15
CA TYR A 92 7.09 21.16 -7.54
C TYR A 92 6.35 19.84 -7.71
N ALA A 93 6.27 18.98 -6.68
CA ALA A 93 5.51 17.74 -6.76
C ALA A 93 4.04 17.98 -7.07
N LYS A 94 3.47 19.08 -6.57
CA LYS A 94 2.09 19.50 -6.87
C LYS A 94 1.89 19.92 -8.32
N GLU A 95 2.88 20.60 -8.90
CA GLU A 95 2.83 21.03 -10.31
C GLU A 95 2.94 19.87 -11.28
N LEU A 96 3.58 18.77 -10.84
CA LEU A 96 3.71 17.53 -11.59
C LEU A 96 2.51 16.60 -11.41
N GLN A 97 1.45 17.02 -10.73
CA GLN A 97 0.25 16.19 -10.52
C GLN A 97 -0.25 15.55 -11.81
N GLY A 98 -0.45 14.22 -11.77
CA GLY A 98 -0.90 13.43 -12.91
C GLY A 98 0.22 12.91 -13.81
N LEU A 99 1.46 13.38 -13.65
CA LEU A 99 2.60 12.83 -14.37
C LEU A 99 2.93 11.43 -13.86
N SER A 100 2.82 10.45 -14.77
CA SER A 100 3.28 9.08 -14.55
C SER A 100 4.67 8.89 -15.11
N LEU A 101 5.58 8.41 -14.27
CA LEU A 101 6.92 7.96 -14.68
C LEU A 101 6.92 6.45 -14.82
N LYS A 102 7.37 5.96 -15.97
CA LYS A 102 7.45 4.54 -16.29
C LYS A 102 8.89 4.12 -16.53
N ASN A 103 9.19 2.86 -16.23
CA ASN A 103 10.53 2.29 -16.42
C ASN A 103 11.61 3.11 -15.70
N ILE A 104 11.32 3.56 -14.50
CA ILE A 104 12.23 4.25 -13.62
C ILE A 104 12.74 3.31 -12.53
N GLU A 105 13.84 3.65 -11.91
CA GLU A 105 14.29 3.06 -10.65
C GLU A 105 14.16 4.10 -9.54
N ILE A 106 13.62 3.69 -8.42
CA ILE A 106 13.63 4.52 -7.21
C ILE A 106 14.54 3.89 -6.16
N HIS A 107 15.17 4.72 -5.35
CA HIS A 107 15.75 4.29 -4.09
C HIS A 107 15.47 5.32 -2.98
N ILE A 108 15.22 4.81 -1.78
CA ILE A 108 14.92 5.63 -0.61
C ILE A 108 16.06 5.50 0.38
N THR A 109 16.57 6.65 0.83
CA THR A 109 17.74 6.70 1.73
C THR A 109 17.45 7.44 3.02
N ASP A 110 18.19 7.03 4.07
CA ASP A 110 18.36 7.70 5.35
C ASP A 110 19.83 8.13 5.46
N GLY A 111 20.11 9.35 5.07
CA GLY A 111 21.48 9.80 4.88
C GLY A 111 22.20 8.92 3.86
N LYS A 112 23.27 8.23 4.28
CA LYS A 112 24.05 7.33 3.41
C LYS A 112 23.48 5.91 3.31
N LYS A 113 22.49 5.56 4.15
CA LYS A 113 21.94 4.20 4.19
C LYS A 113 20.77 4.07 3.22
N LYS A 114 20.89 3.17 2.24
CA LYS A 114 19.78 2.77 1.38
C LYS A 114 18.83 1.85 2.16
N LEU A 115 17.55 2.21 2.20
CA LEU A 115 16.49 1.46 2.89
C LEU A 115 15.62 0.65 1.94
N TYR A 116 15.48 1.13 0.71
CA TYR A 116 14.63 0.52 -0.29
C TYR A 116 15.08 0.88 -1.69
N ASP A 117 14.89 -0.01 -2.64
CA ASP A 117 15.03 0.22 -4.07
C ASP A 117 14.07 -0.69 -4.87
N GLU A 118 13.52 -0.17 -5.95
CA GLU A 118 12.66 -0.93 -6.86
C GLU A 118 12.59 -0.25 -8.23
N PHE A 119 12.54 -1.08 -9.28
CA PHE A 119 12.27 -0.67 -10.66
C PHE A 119 10.77 -0.77 -10.94
N GLY A 120 10.19 0.25 -11.62
CA GLY A 120 8.78 0.20 -11.99
C GLY A 120 8.19 1.54 -12.37
N GLU A 121 7.00 1.82 -11.86
CA GLU A 121 6.21 3.01 -12.19
C GLU A 121 5.82 3.79 -10.94
N MET A 122 5.83 5.11 -11.04
CA MET A 122 5.29 6.01 -10.03
C MET A 122 4.43 7.11 -10.66
N LEU A 123 3.63 7.78 -9.83
CA LEU A 123 2.73 8.85 -10.22
C LEU A 123 2.85 10.00 -9.23
N PHE A 124 2.91 11.23 -9.73
CA PHE A 124 2.79 12.44 -8.90
C PHE A 124 1.33 12.76 -8.59
N THR A 125 1.07 13.14 -7.35
CA THR A 125 -0.24 13.56 -6.85
C THR A 125 -0.18 15.00 -6.36
N HIS A 126 -1.33 15.57 -6.00
CA HIS A 126 -1.41 16.95 -5.47
C HIS A 126 -0.70 17.14 -4.11
N TYR A 127 -0.25 16.10 -3.45
CA TYR A 127 0.45 16.17 -2.16
C TYR A 127 1.75 15.38 -2.11
N GLY A 128 2.07 14.63 -3.16
CA GLY A 128 3.28 13.81 -3.16
C GLY A 128 3.31 12.79 -4.28
N VAL A 129 3.61 11.56 -3.93
CA VAL A 129 3.84 10.46 -4.90
C VAL A 129 3.07 9.20 -4.53
N THR A 130 2.73 8.43 -5.56
CA THR A 130 2.06 7.13 -5.47
C THR A 130 2.51 6.21 -6.61
N GLY A 131 1.82 5.12 -6.82
CA GLY A 131 2.13 4.12 -7.84
C GLY A 131 2.78 2.88 -7.24
N PRO A 132 2.94 1.81 -8.03
CA PRO A 132 3.34 0.50 -7.52
C PRO A 132 4.58 0.54 -6.64
N VAL A 133 5.69 1.14 -7.12
CA VAL A 133 6.95 1.17 -6.38
C VAL A 133 6.86 2.00 -5.08
N ILE A 134 6.04 3.06 -5.07
CA ILE A 134 5.84 3.90 -3.88
C ILE A 134 4.97 3.17 -2.84
N LEU A 135 3.92 2.48 -3.29
CA LEU A 135 3.07 1.69 -2.40
C LEU A 135 3.86 0.56 -1.75
N SER A 136 4.68 -0.17 -2.53
CA SER A 136 5.59 -1.19 -2.00
C SER A 136 6.57 -0.57 -0.98
N ALA A 137 7.22 0.54 -1.35
CA ALA A 137 8.15 1.25 -0.47
C ALA A 137 7.50 1.63 0.87
N SER A 138 6.26 2.14 0.86
CA SER A 138 5.56 2.57 2.07
C SER A 138 5.42 1.46 3.09
N SER A 139 5.28 0.21 2.65
CA SER A 139 5.20 -0.95 3.55
C SER A 139 6.52 -1.26 4.27
N ILE A 140 7.64 -0.86 3.69
CA ILE A 140 9.00 -1.08 4.22
C ILE A 140 9.47 0.10 5.07
N VAL A 141 9.34 1.32 4.53
CA VAL A 141 9.92 2.52 5.17
C VAL A 141 8.93 3.29 6.05
N GLY A 142 7.63 2.93 6.06
CA GLY A 142 6.57 3.68 6.74
C GLY A 142 6.86 3.97 8.21
N LYS A 143 7.31 2.96 8.98
CA LYS A 143 7.71 3.15 10.40
C LYS A 143 8.88 4.12 10.59
N THR A 144 9.76 4.23 9.60
CA THR A 144 10.89 5.16 9.66
C THR A 144 10.42 6.57 9.32
N LEU A 145 9.52 6.69 8.33
CA LEU A 145 8.91 7.97 7.92
C LEU A 145 8.12 8.66 9.04
N GLU A 146 7.48 7.91 9.92
CA GLU A 146 6.81 8.51 11.09
C GLU A 146 7.77 9.22 12.06
N LYS A 147 9.05 8.86 12.03
CA LYS A 147 10.06 9.37 12.96
C LYS A 147 10.99 10.42 12.36
N LYS A 148 11.18 10.37 11.06
CA LYS A 148 12.13 11.24 10.34
C LYS A 148 11.85 11.26 8.85
N GLU A 149 12.37 12.29 8.21
CA GLU A 149 12.34 12.44 6.77
C GLU A 149 13.33 11.50 6.09
N LEU A 150 12.96 11.03 4.92
CA LEU A 150 13.78 10.21 4.05
C LEU A 150 13.93 10.91 2.70
N VAL A 151 14.95 10.55 1.94
CA VAL A 151 15.17 11.09 0.60
C VAL A 151 14.78 10.02 -0.43
N LEU A 152 13.86 10.40 -1.32
CA LEU A 152 13.50 9.62 -2.50
C LEU A 152 14.36 10.07 -3.67
N HIS A 153 15.14 9.17 -4.21
CA HIS A 153 15.90 9.35 -5.45
C HIS A 153 15.15 8.65 -6.58
N ILE A 154 15.08 9.29 -7.73
CA ILE A 154 14.39 8.78 -8.91
C ILE A 154 15.39 8.77 -10.06
N ASP A 155 15.75 7.58 -10.54
CA ASP A 155 16.49 7.42 -11.77
C ASP A 155 15.50 7.29 -12.94
N LEU A 156 15.54 8.25 -13.83
CA LEU A 156 14.63 8.32 -14.98
C LEU A 156 15.04 7.41 -16.14
N LYS A 157 16.30 6.96 -16.17
CA LYS A 157 16.86 6.14 -17.26
C LYS A 157 17.79 5.04 -16.73
N PRO A 158 17.32 4.16 -15.84
CA PRO A 158 18.16 3.18 -15.14
C PRO A 158 18.83 2.15 -16.06
N ALA A 159 18.36 2.04 -17.30
CA ALA A 159 18.97 1.18 -18.31
C ALA A 159 20.24 1.78 -18.96
N LEU A 160 20.56 3.04 -18.69
CA LEU A 160 21.71 3.73 -19.26
C LEU A 160 22.76 4.01 -18.18
N THR A 161 24.03 3.81 -18.51
CA THR A 161 25.11 4.36 -17.66
C THR A 161 25.18 5.88 -17.84
N GLU A 162 25.84 6.57 -16.90
CA GLU A 162 26.06 8.02 -16.99
C GLU A 162 26.71 8.42 -18.31
N GLU A 163 27.73 7.67 -18.76
CA GLU A 163 28.37 7.93 -20.03
C GLU A 163 27.48 7.72 -21.26
N GLN A 164 26.59 6.74 -21.20
CA GLN A 164 25.63 6.50 -22.28
C GLN A 164 24.56 7.58 -22.30
N LEU A 165 24.10 8.03 -21.13
CA LEU A 165 23.14 9.12 -21.00
C LEU A 165 23.74 10.44 -21.50
N ASP A 166 24.96 10.76 -21.11
CA ASP A 166 25.70 11.97 -21.57
C ASP A 166 25.84 12.00 -23.09
N LYS A 167 26.33 10.92 -23.69
CA LYS A 167 26.44 10.80 -25.16
C LYS A 167 25.07 10.92 -25.85
N ARG A 168 24.01 10.40 -25.26
CA ARG A 168 22.65 10.54 -25.79
C ARG A 168 22.19 11.99 -25.73
N LEU A 169 22.35 12.66 -24.60
CA LEU A 169 21.95 14.06 -24.43
C LEU A 169 22.70 14.98 -25.39
N LEU A 170 24.01 14.82 -25.54
CA LEU A 170 24.81 15.59 -26.49
C LEU A 170 24.31 15.44 -27.93
N ARG A 171 24.02 14.20 -28.33
CA ARG A 171 23.46 13.92 -29.67
C ARG A 171 22.10 14.56 -29.88
N GLU A 172 21.21 14.51 -28.85
CA GLU A 172 19.88 15.12 -28.90
C GLU A 172 19.98 16.65 -29.00
N PHE A 173 20.91 17.28 -28.27
CA PHE A 173 21.18 18.70 -28.36
C PHE A 173 21.75 19.14 -29.73
N GLU A 174 22.68 18.38 -30.27
CA GLU A 174 23.19 18.63 -31.60
C GLU A 174 22.10 18.54 -32.67
N ALA A 175 21.29 17.51 -32.64
CA ALA A 175 20.20 17.32 -33.59
C ALA A 175 19.09 18.37 -33.46
N ASN A 176 18.91 18.97 -32.28
CA ASN A 176 17.83 19.92 -31.97
C ASN A 176 18.34 21.32 -31.61
N HIS A 177 19.54 21.73 -32.04
CA HIS A 177 20.18 22.98 -31.63
C HIS A 177 19.36 24.26 -31.90
N ASN A 178 18.37 24.21 -32.80
CA ASN A 178 17.44 25.31 -33.11
C ASN A 178 16.13 25.27 -32.30
N LYS A 179 15.95 24.28 -31.42
CA LYS A 179 14.76 24.15 -30.57
C LYS A 179 14.99 24.72 -29.18
N GLN A 180 13.91 25.14 -28.53
CA GLN A 180 13.98 25.45 -27.10
C GLN A 180 14.32 24.20 -26.31
N PHE A 181 15.08 24.34 -25.22
CA PHE A 181 15.55 23.23 -24.38
C PHE A 181 14.46 22.22 -24.03
N LYS A 182 13.27 22.70 -23.61
CA LYS A 182 12.11 21.84 -23.27
C LYS A 182 11.58 20.96 -24.42
N ASN A 183 11.95 21.30 -25.67
CA ASN A 183 11.53 20.60 -26.87
C ASN A 183 12.70 19.85 -27.53
N ALA A 184 13.89 19.94 -26.96
CA ALA A 184 15.11 19.31 -27.48
C ALA A 184 15.39 17.96 -26.83
N ILE A 185 14.77 17.68 -25.70
CA ILE A 185 14.89 16.44 -24.93
C ILE A 185 13.55 15.71 -25.00
N ASP A 186 13.54 14.45 -25.45
CA ASP A 186 12.40 13.55 -25.51
C ASP A 186 12.61 12.28 -24.65
#